data_4c1307e9b0719564844fd2004509ff55
#
_entry.id   4c1307e9b0719564844fd2004509ff55
#
_cell.length_a   1.000
_cell.length_b   1.000
_cell.length_c   1.000
_cell.angle_alpha   90.00
_cell.angle_beta   90.00
_cell.angle_gamma   90.00
#
_symmetry.space_group_name_H-M   'P 1'
#
loop_
_entity.id
_entity.type
_entity.pdbx_description
1 polymer ?
#
loop_
_entity_poly.entity_id
_entity_poly.type
_entity_poly.pdbx_seq_one_letter_code
_entity_poly.pdbx_strand_id
1 'polypeptide(L)'
;MKCIPVQEAVGSILCHDITQILPGEFKGRRFKKGHIIQEEDIPVLLSLGKDNIYVWENLPGMVHENDAATFLKDITMGDGLTFGEIKEGKITFTAAHDGLLKVDAERLFQLNMLGEISFASLHNNLPVKKGEAVAGTRDKFGPILRGKMEGYHCTVAGQTFVPDNKEMIEQAIKDWLDKGADMVFCTGGMSVDPDDLTPSAIRDTGCEIITYGTPVLPGAMFLLSYYADGRPVLGLPGCVMHSKVTVFDLIFPRILAGEKITMADIAAFGHGGLCSNCAECHYPNCHFGK
;
A
#
# COMPACT_ATOMS: atom_id res chain seq x y z
N MET A 1 11.47 2.96 14.45
CA MET A 1 10.58 4.15 14.58
C MET A 1 9.73 3.96 15.83
N LYS A 2 9.55 5.01 16.63
CA LYS A 2 8.73 4.99 17.84
C LYS A 2 7.52 5.89 17.62
N CYS A 3 6.33 5.39 17.91
CA CYS A 3 5.14 6.21 17.96
C CYS A 3 5.07 6.89 19.32
N ILE A 4 4.90 8.20 19.35
CA ILE A 4 4.78 8.97 20.59
C ILE A 4 3.65 10.00 20.46
N PRO A 5 2.99 10.37 21.57
CA PRO A 5 2.07 11.50 21.58
C PRO A 5 2.76 12.78 21.08
N VAL A 6 2.03 13.58 20.30
CA VAL A 6 2.58 14.83 19.74
C VAL A 6 3.10 15.76 20.82
N GLN A 7 2.44 15.81 21.98
CA GLN A 7 2.83 16.61 23.14
C GLN A 7 4.21 16.25 23.70
N GLU A 8 4.67 15.01 23.50
CA GLU A 8 5.97 14.51 23.96
C GLU A 8 7.04 14.56 22.86
N ALA A 9 6.70 15.06 21.68
CA ALA A 9 7.55 14.96 20.50
C ALA A 9 8.59 16.08 20.35
N VAL A 10 8.57 17.10 21.19
CA VAL A 10 9.53 18.22 21.10
C VAL A 10 10.98 17.70 21.14
N GLY A 11 11.79 18.15 20.19
CA GLY A 11 13.18 17.72 20.01
C GLY A 11 13.35 16.40 19.24
N SER A 12 12.27 15.67 18.96
CA SER A 12 12.31 14.46 18.17
C SER A 12 12.35 14.76 16.67
N ILE A 13 12.87 13.82 15.88
CA ILE A 13 12.97 13.93 14.42
C ILE A 13 11.78 13.22 13.78
N LEU A 14 11.03 13.93 12.94
CA LEU A 14 9.86 13.42 12.24
C LEU A 14 10.25 12.38 11.17
N CYS A 15 9.59 11.22 11.17
CA CYS A 15 9.93 10.10 10.29
C CYS A 15 9.33 10.18 8.89
N HIS A 16 8.29 10.98 8.67
CA HIS A 16 7.58 11.11 7.39
C HIS A 16 7.13 12.54 7.13
N ASP A 17 6.75 12.83 5.88
CA ASP A 17 6.16 14.11 5.52
C ASP A 17 4.73 14.22 6.07
N ILE A 18 4.37 15.35 6.65
CA ILE A 18 2.98 15.65 7.04
C ILE A 18 2.39 16.68 6.09
N THR A 19 1.27 16.31 5.48
CA THR A 19 0.55 17.16 4.51
C THR A 19 -0.58 17.91 5.21
N GLN A 20 -0.73 19.18 4.86
CA GLN A 20 -1.88 19.99 5.24
C GLN A 20 -2.82 20.17 4.05
N ILE A 21 -4.12 19.98 4.29
CA ILE A 21 -5.17 20.25 3.31
C ILE A 21 -6.15 21.22 3.94
N LEU A 22 -6.19 22.45 3.40
CA LEU A 22 -7.22 23.44 3.71
C LEU A 22 -8.12 23.55 2.48
N PRO A 23 -9.39 23.09 2.54
CA PRO A 23 -10.26 23.06 1.39
C PRO A 23 -10.42 24.44 0.73
N GLY A 24 -10.04 24.55 -0.55
CA GLY A 24 -10.11 25.80 -1.33
C GLY A 24 -8.93 26.76 -1.14
N GLU A 25 -8.03 26.53 -0.18
CA GLU A 25 -6.95 27.47 0.15
C GLU A 25 -5.57 26.86 -0.06
N PHE A 26 -5.30 25.68 0.53
CA PHE A 26 -3.96 25.08 0.53
C PHE A 26 -4.01 23.55 0.52
N LYS A 27 -3.18 22.94 -0.32
CA LYS A 27 -2.85 21.53 -0.27
C LYS A 27 -1.36 21.35 -0.51
N GLY A 28 -0.61 20.97 0.52
CA GLY A 28 0.82 20.81 0.41
C GLY A 28 1.43 20.24 1.68
N ARG A 29 2.70 19.91 1.60
CA ARG A 29 3.50 19.43 2.73
C ARG A 29 3.71 20.56 3.73
N ARG A 30 3.25 20.34 4.97
CA ARG A 30 3.41 21.27 6.09
C ARG A 30 4.70 21.01 6.84
N PHE A 31 4.98 19.75 7.16
CA PHE A 31 6.22 19.33 7.78
C PHE A 31 6.94 18.32 6.89
N LYS A 32 8.23 18.45 6.79
CA LYS A 32 9.09 17.57 6.01
C LYS A 32 9.66 16.47 6.91
N LYS A 33 9.78 15.25 6.40
CA LYS A 33 10.60 14.20 7.01
C LYS A 33 11.99 14.76 7.38
N GLY A 34 12.45 14.44 8.59
CA GLY A 34 13.69 14.98 9.15
C GLY A 34 13.52 16.32 9.86
N HIS A 35 12.30 16.89 9.90
CA HIS A 35 12.01 18.08 10.70
C HIS A 35 12.18 17.75 12.19
N ILE A 36 12.89 18.61 12.93
CA ILE A 36 12.99 18.51 14.39
C ILE A 36 11.80 19.26 14.97
N ILE A 37 10.94 18.54 15.67
CA ILE A 37 9.71 19.09 16.25
C ILE A 37 10.07 20.15 17.31
N GLN A 38 9.47 21.34 17.17
CA GLN A 38 9.56 22.44 18.11
C GLN A 38 8.26 22.61 18.91
N GLU A 39 8.28 23.36 20.01
CA GLU A 39 7.06 23.61 20.80
C GLU A 39 5.93 24.27 19.99
N GLU A 40 6.28 25.17 19.08
CA GLU A 40 5.34 25.85 18.18
C GLU A 40 4.70 24.92 17.12
N ASP A 41 5.28 23.76 16.86
CA ASP A 41 4.73 22.79 15.92
C ASP A 41 3.60 21.97 16.53
N ILE A 42 3.58 21.81 17.84
CA ILE A 42 2.60 20.99 18.55
C ILE A 42 1.15 21.42 18.26
N PRO A 43 0.77 22.70 18.41
CA PRO A 43 -0.59 23.13 18.07
C PRO A 43 -0.95 22.92 16.60
N VAL A 44 0.03 23.07 15.71
CA VAL A 44 -0.18 22.87 14.27
C VAL A 44 -0.42 21.39 13.98
N LEU A 45 0.38 20.48 14.53
CA LEU A 45 0.23 19.04 14.37
C LEU A 45 -1.14 18.57 14.88
N LEU A 46 -1.55 19.03 16.06
CA LEU A 46 -2.87 18.74 16.62
C LEU A 46 -4.00 19.27 15.74
N SER A 47 -3.87 20.47 15.17
CA SER A 47 -4.86 21.06 14.24
C SER A 47 -4.99 20.27 12.93
N LEU A 48 -3.96 19.50 12.58
CA LEU A 48 -3.96 18.58 11.43
C LEU A 48 -4.53 17.19 11.77
N GLY A 49 -5.05 17.00 13.00
CA GLY A 49 -5.58 15.73 13.48
C GLY A 49 -4.50 14.70 13.81
N LYS A 50 -3.28 15.17 14.17
CA LYS A 50 -2.17 14.31 14.55
C LYS A 50 -2.06 14.27 16.07
N ASP A 51 -2.64 13.27 16.71
CA ASP A 51 -2.50 13.03 18.14
C ASP A 51 -1.19 12.30 18.46
N ASN A 52 -0.74 11.45 17.53
CA ASN A 52 0.52 10.71 17.60
C ASN A 52 1.35 10.88 16.32
N ILE A 53 2.65 10.77 16.45
CA ILE A 53 3.59 10.82 15.34
C ILE A 53 4.70 9.78 15.49
N TYR A 54 5.20 9.31 14.35
CA TYR A 54 6.40 8.49 14.33
C TYR A 54 7.65 9.37 14.36
N VAL A 55 8.49 9.12 15.37
CA VAL A 55 9.79 9.73 15.52
C VAL A 55 10.90 8.72 15.28
N TRP A 56 12.06 9.24 14.90
CA TRP A 56 13.20 8.41 14.59
C TRP A 56 13.77 7.74 15.86
N GLU A 57 14.02 6.46 15.77
CA GLU A 57 14.71 5.68 16.80
C GLU A 57 15.77 4.80 16.12
N ASN A 58 17.04 5.01 16.41
CA ASN A 58 18.12 4.16 15.92
C ASN A 58 18.14 2.84 16.72
N LEU A 59 17.48 1.83 16.23
CA LEU A 59 17.59 0.47 16.77
C LEU A 59 18.78 -0.25 16.13
N PRO A 60 19.66 -0.90 16.92
CA PRO A 60 20.75 -1.69 16.38
C PRO A 60 20.23 -2.80 15.42
N GLY A 61 20.82 -2.88 14.23
CA GLY A 61 20.41 -3.85 13.19
C GLY A 61 19.29 -3.38 12.26
N MET A 62 18.71 -2.20 12.48
CA MET A 62 17.73 -1.58 11.57
C MET A 62 18.41 -0.63 10.61
N VAL A 63 18.00 -0.64 9.34
CA VAL A 63 18.52 0.22 8.28
C VAL A 63 17.44 1.25 7.92
N HIS A 64 17.86 2.50 7.65
CA HIS A 64 16.93 3.52 7.18
C HIS A 64 16.29 3.10 5.85
N GLU A 65 15.00 3.36 5.67
CA GLU A 65 14.25 2.94 4.48
C GLU A 65 14.88 3.37 3.15
N ASN A 66 15.49 4.58 3.09
CA ASN A 66 16.18 5.04 1.89
C ASN A 66 17.51 4.32 1.67
N ASP A 67 18.20 3.93 2.74
CA ASP A 67 19.42 3.12 2.67
C ASP A 67 19.07 1.69 2.26
N ALA A 68 17.97 1.14 2.77
CA ALA A 68 17.41 -0.13 2.34
C ALA A 68 17.02 -0.11 0.86
N ALA A 69 16.34 0.95 0.39
CA ALA A 69 16.01 1.13 -1.03
C ALA A 69 17.27 1.28 -1.91
N THR A 70 18.33 1.94 -1.39
CA THR A 70 19.62 2.04 -2.08
C THR A 70 20.27 0.67 -2.21
N PHE A 71 20.30 -0.11 -1.12
CA PHE A 71 20.81 -1.48 -1.13
C PHE A 71 20.02 -2.36 -2.12
N LEU A 72 18.69 -2.29 -2.09
CA LEU A 72 17.82 -3.01 -3.03
C LEU A 72 18.13 -2.64 -4.47
N LYS A 73 18.30 -1.35 -4.75
CA LYS A 73 18.72 -0.88 -6.08
C LYS A 73 20.03 -1.56 -6.51
N ASP A 74 21.03 -1.58 -5.64
CA ASP A 74 22.36 -2.12 -5.98
C ASP A 74 22.33 -3.62 -6.29
N ILE A 75 21.46 -4.40 -5.63
CA ILE A 75 21.35 -5.85 -5.84
C ILE A 75 20.35 -6.25 -6.92
N THR A 76 19.43 -5.36 -7.33
CA THR A 76 18.37 -5.69 -8.30
C THR A 76 18.54 -5.03 -9.65
N MET A 77 19.34 -3.94 -9.73
CA MET A 77 19.53 -3.18 -10.95
C MET A 77 20.44 -3.94 -11.93
N GLY A 78 19.88 -4.25 -13.10
CA GLY A 78 20.64 -4.81 -14.23
C GLY A 78 21.13 -3.75 -15.22
N ASP A 79 21.93 -4.20 -16.19
CA ASP A 79 22.39 -3.35 -17.28
C ASP A 79 21.22 -2.80 -18.11
N GLY A 80 21.36 -1.58 -18.60
CA GLY A 80 20.32 -0.93 -19.42
C GLY A 80 19.16 -0.34 -18.62
N LEU A 81 19.27 -0.27 -17.30
CA LEU A 81 18.30 0.42 -16.43
C LEU A 81 18.91 1.71 -15.86
N THR A 82 18.05 2.67 -15.59
CA THR A 82 18.30 3.85 -14.76
C THR A 82 17.30 3.90 -13.62
N PHE A 83 17.49 4.78 -12.67
CA PHE A 83 16.59 4.93 -11.53
C PHE A 83 16.31 6.41 -11.22
N GLY A 84 15.15 6.66 -10.64
CA GLY A 84 14.73 7.97 -10.17
C GLY A 84 15.22 8.27 -8.76
N GLU A 85 14.78 9.41 -8.21
CA GLU A 85 15.05 9.79 -6.82
C GLU A 85 14.50 8.73 -5.85
N ILE A 86 15.33 8.33 -4.88
CA ILE A 86 14.92 7.46 -3.77
C ILE A 86 14.25 8.33 -2.70
N LYS A 87 12.99 8.03 -2.40
CA LYS A 87 12.19 8.78 -1.44
C LYS A 87 11.23 7.87 -0.69
N GLU A 88 11.18 7.99 0.65
CA GLU A 88 10.29 7.19 1.51
C GLU A 88 10.44 5.67 1.25
N GLY A 89 11.69 5.18 1.14
CA GLY A 89 11.95 3.78 0.82
C GLY A 89 11.52 3.32 -0.58
N LYS A 90 11.09 4.25 -1.44
CA LYS A 90 10.58 3.95 -2.77
C LYS A 90 11.61 4.30 -3.84
N ILE A 91 11.68 3.47 -4.86
CA ILE A 91 12.51 3.69 -6.04
C ILE A 91 11.75 3.25 -7.30
N THR A 92 11.96 3.97 -8.38
CA THR A 92 11.43 3.59 -9.71
C THR A 92 12.61 3.32 -10.64
N PHE A 93 12.58 2.18 -11.31
CA PHE A 93 13.51 1.84 -12.37
C PHE A 93 12.91 2.17 -13.73
N THR A 94 13.74 2.72 -14.61
CA THR A 94 13.36 3.08 -15.98
C THR A 94 14.34 2.50 -16.97
N ALA A 95 13.89 2.19 -18.19
CA ALA A 95 14.76 1.73 -19.27
C ALA A 95 15.69 2.86 -19.75
N ALA A 96 16.98 2.62 -19.79
CA ALA A 96 17.99 3.55 -20.28
C ALA A 96 17.98 3.70 -21.82
N HIS A 97 17.48 2.69 -22.52
CA HIS A 97 17.36 2.62 -23.97
C HIS A 97 16.19 1.71 -24.38
N ASP A 98 15.78 1.74 -25.63
CA ASP A 98 14.83 0.79 -26.20
C ASP A 98 15.41 -0.62 -26.14
N GLY A 99 14.61 -1.61 -25.72
CA GLY A 99 15.12 -2.97 -25.57
C GLY A 99 14.07 -3.99 -25.15
N LEU A 100 14.53 -5.13 -24.72
CA LEU A 100 13.73 -6.22 -24.18
C LEU A 100 14.00 -6.36 -22.69
N LEU A 101 12.99 -6.13 -21.85
CA LEU A 101 13.12 -6.27 -20.41
C LEU A 101 13.36 -7.74 -20.04
N LYS A 102 14.38 -7.99 -19.24
CA LYS A 102 14.66 -9.30 -18.63
C LYS A 102 14.45 -9.23 -17.13
N VAL A 103 13.62 -10.12 -16.61
CA VAL A 103 13.31 -10.22 -15.17
C VAL A 103 13.65 -11.63 -14.71
N ASP A 104 14.46 -11.73 -13.66
CA ASP A 104 14.65 -12.98 -12.91
C ASP A 104 13.44 -13.17 -11.97
N ALA A 105 12.40 -13.82 -12.51
CA ALA A 105 11.14 -13.99 -11.80
C ALA A 105 11.26 -14.83 -10.53
N GLU A 106 12.19 -15.81 -10.52
CA GLU A 106 12.43 -16.66 -9.34
C GLU A 106 13.05 -15.86 -8.19
N ARG A 107 14.08 -15.07 -8.46
CA ARG A 107 14.69 -14.19 -7.44
C ARG A 107 13.75 -13.10 -7.00
N LEU A 108 12.94 -12.53 -7.91
CA LEU A 108 11.93 -11.54 -7.56
C LEU A 108 10.87 -12.13 -6.63
N PHE A 109 10.43 -13.36 -6.89
CA PHE A 109 9.52 -14.08 -6.00
C PHE A 109 10.15 -14.27 -4.60
N GLN A 110 11.38 -14.76 -4.53
CA GLN A 110 12.08 -14.96 -3.26
C GLN A 110 12.26 -13.66 -2.48
N LEU A 111 12.58 -12.55 -3.18
CA LEU A 111 12.67 -11.23 -2.57
C LEU A 111 11.36 -10.80 -1.90
N ASN A 112 10.23 -10.96 -2.59
CA ASN A 112 8.92 -10.62 -2.05
C ASN A 112 8.47 -11.58 -0.93
N MET A 113 8.98 -12.81 -0.88
CA MET A 113 8.73 -13.75 0.22
C MET A 113 9.38 -13.33 1.56
N LEU A 114 10.31 -12.38 1.57
CA LEU A 114 10.85 -11.80 2.81
C LEU A 114 9.80 -11.04 3.62
N GLY A 115 8.70 -10.62 3.00
CA GLY A 115 7.53 -10.02 3.65
C GLY A 115 7.64 -8.52 3.92
N GLU A 116 8.84 -7.99 4.14
CA GLU A 116 9.08 -6.57 4.42
C GLU A 116 9.42 -5.75 3.16
N ILE A 117 9.56 -6.41 2.02
CA ILE A 117 9.93 -5.83 0.74
C ILE A 117 8.79 -6.07 -0.25
N SER A 118 8.32 -5.00 -0.89
CA SER A 118 7.35 -5.07 -1.98
C SER A 118 7.98 -4.51 -3.27
N PHE A 119 8.39 -5.40 -4.16
CA PHE A 119 9.04 -5.07 -5.41
C PHE A 119 8.25 -5.63 -6.60
N ALA A 120 7.77 -4.76 -7.47
CA ALA A 120 7.01 -5.13 -8.66
C ALA A 120 7.75 -4.77 -9.94
N SER A 121 7.60 -5.58 -10.98
CA SER A 121 8.12 -5.32 -12.33
C SER A 121 7.05 -5.48 -13.40
N LEU A 122 7.33 -4.97 -14.59
CA LEU A 122 6.65 -5.45 -15.79
C LEU A 122 6.98 -6.93 -16.02
N HIS A 123 6.18 -7.58 -16.86
CA HIS A 123 6.40 -8.99 -17.20
C HIS A 123 7.74 -9.20 -17.95
N ASN A 124 8.37 -10.36 -17.72
CA ASN A 124 9.59 -10.75 -18.44
C ASN A 124 9.36 -10.79 -19.96
N ASN A 125 10.39 -10.45 -20.73
CA ASN A 125 10.38 -10.41 -22.20
C ASN A 125 9.42 -9.38 -22.83
N LEU A 126 9.04 -8.32 -22.10
CA LEU A 126 8.34 -7.20 -22.72
C LEU A 126 9.31 -6.25 -23.43
N PRO A 127 8.96 -5.77 -24.64
CA PRO A 127 9.67 -4.65 -25.25
C PRO A 127 9.40 -3.38 -24.47
N VAL A 128 10.45 -2.61 -24.19
CA VAL A 128 10.38 -1.36 -23.43
C VAL A 128 11.05 -0.24 -24.18
N LYS A 129 10.57 0.98 -23.98
CA LYS A 129 11.12 2.20 -24.55
C LYS A 129 12.02 2.92 -23.56
N LYS A 130 13.01 3.66 -24.07
CA LYS A 130 13.82 4.55 -23.24
C LYS A 130 12.96 5.48 -22.39
N GLY A 131 13.24 5.52 -21.08
CA GLY A 131 12.50 6.33 -20.10
C GLY A 131 11.20 5.69 -19.61
N GLU A 132 10.80 4.53 -20.11
CA GLU A 132 9.63 3.79 -19.63
C GLU A 132 9.91 3.21 -18.25
N ALA A 133 8.96 3.41 -17.32
CA ALA A 133 9.04 2.82 -15.99
C ALA A 133 8.82 1.31 -16.07
N VAL A 134 9.76 0.55 -15.54
CA VAL A 134 9.71 -0.91 -15.51
C VAL A 134 9.42 -1.48 -14.13
N ALA A 135 9.45 -0.63 -13.08
CA ALA A 135 9.03 -0.93 -11.69
C ALA A 135 8.74 0.34 -10.85
N GLY A 136 7.78 0.34 -9.86
CA GLY A 136 7.48 1.53 -9.01
C GLY A 136 6.09 1.64 -8.31
N THR A 137 5.71 2.75 -7.58
CA THR A 137 4.50 2.90 -6.70
C THR A 137 3.65 4.18 -6.86
N ARG A 138 2.29 4.14 -6.55
CA ARG A 138 1.35 5.33 -6.49
C ARG A 138 -0.05 5.10 -5.86
N ASP A 139 -0.79 6.19 -5.44
CA ASP A 139 -2.09 6.13 -4.71
C ASP A 139 -3.15 7.25 -4.92
N LYS A 140 -4.54 7.00 -4.72
CA LYS A 140 -5.69 7.84 -4.20
C LYS A 140 -7.15 7.33 -4.34
N PHE A 141 -8.13 7.69 -3.39
CA PHE A 141 -9.52 7.18 -3.17
C PHE A 141 -10.74 7.90 -3.79
N GLY A 142 -11.91 7.20 -3.98
CA GLY A 142 -13.20 7.71 -4.43
C GLY A 142 -14.33 6.66 -4.57
N PRO A 143 -15.49 6.96 -5.15
CA PRO A 143 -16.68 6.09 -5.15
C PRO A 143 -16.64 4.89 -6.11
N ILE A 144 -15.47 4.55 -6.64
CA ILE A 144 -15.27 3.50 -7.67
C ILE A 144 -15.48 2.09 -7.11
N LEU A 145 -15.28 1.89 -5.80
CA LEU A 145 -15.35 0.57 -5.20
C LEU A 145 -16.75 -0.06 -5.36
N ARG A 146 -17.80 0.71 -5.15
CA ARG A 146 -19.18 0.23 -5.33
C ARG A 146 -19.43 -0.24 -6.77
N GLY A 147 -19.03 0.54 -7.76
CA GLY A 147 -19.13 0.13 -9.16
C GLY A 147 -18.31 -1.11 -9.50
N LYS A 148 -17.14 -1.31 -8.84
CA LYS A 148 -16.37 -2.54 -8.99
C LYS A 148 -17.12 -3.75 -8.42
N MET A 149 -17.76 -3.63 -7.25
CA MET A 149 -18.56 -4.71 -6.65
C MET A 149 -19.74 -5.09 -7.55
N GLU A 150 -20.46 -4.10 -8.07
CA GLU A 150 -21.56 -4.31 -9.01
C GLU A 150 -21.11 -5.00 -10.30
N GLY A 151 -19.92 -4.65 -10.82
CA GLY A 151 -19.31 -5.30 -11.98
C GLY A 151 -19.01 -6.79 -11.78
N TYR A 152 -18.84 -7.23 -10.53
CA TYR A 152 -18.68 -8.64 -10.17
C TYR A 152 -20.00 -9.29 -9.70
N HIS A 153 -21.12 -8.62 -9.89
CA HIS A 153 -22.46 -9.07 -9.45
C HIS A 153 -22.57 -9.29 -7.93
N CYS A 154 -21.75 -8.57 -7.14
CA CYS A 154 -21.82 -8.61 -5.69
C CYS A 154 -22.83 -7.60 -5.16
N THR A 155 -23.59 -8.01 -4.16
CA THR A 155 -24.50 -7.11 -3.43
C THR A 155 -23.73 -6.41 -2.32
N VAL A 156 -23.74 -5.09 -2.32
CA VAL A 156 -23.23 -4.30 -1.19
C VAL A 156 -24.30 -4.25 -0.11
N ALA A 157 -24.15 -5.08 0.93
CA ALA A 157 -25.12 -5.19 2.03
C ALA A 157 -25.27 -3.89 2.84
N GLY A 158 -24.21 -3.07 2.88
CA GLY A 158 -24.26 -1.75 3.50
C GLY A 158 -22.88 -1.13 3.66
N GLN A 159 -22.84 0.01 4.34
CA GLN A 159 -21.62 0.76 4.62
C GLN A 159 -21.76 1.43 6.00
N THR A 160 -20.70 1.39 6.79
CA THR A 160 -20.60 2.09 8.07
C THR A 160 -19.42 3.05 8.00
N PHE A 161 -19.66 4.30 8.44
CA PHE A 161 -18.60 5.28 8.62
C PHE A 161 -18.25 5.32 10.10
N VAL A 162 -16.97 5.17 10.40
CA VAL A 162 -16.43 5.26 11.76
C VAL A 162 -15.28 6.27 11.77
N PRO A 163 -15.08 7.02 12.86
CA PRO A 163 -13.88 7.84 13.03
C PRO A 163 -12.64 6.94 13.14
N ASP A 164 -11.45 7.54 13.04
CA ASP A 164 -10.17 6.85 13.27
C ASP A 164 -10.03 6.49 14.76
N ASN A 165 -10.80 5.50 15.17
CA ASN A 165 -10.82 4.91 16.51
C ASN A 165 -10.82 3.39 16.35
N LYS A 166 -9.81 2.75 16.92
CA LYS A 166 -9.52 1.33 16.73
C LYS A 166 -10.67 0.43 17.16
N GLU A 167 -11.22 0.69 18.34
CA GLU A 167 -12.31 -0.09 18.94
C GLU A 167 -13.61 0.04 18.12
N MET A 168 -13.88 1.23 17.57
CA MET A 168 -15.05 1.46 16.73
C MET A 168 -14.90 0.77 15.36
N ILE A 169 -13.70 0.76 14.79
CA ILE A 169 -13.40 0.04 13.52
C ILE A 169 -13.55 -1.45 13.75
N GLU A 170 -12.95 -1.99 14.82
CA GLU A 170 -13.07 -3.40 15.21
C GLU A 170 -14.54 -3.82 15.39
N GLN A 171 -15.31 -3.04 16.12
CA GLN A 171 -16.73 -3.31 16.37
C GLN A 171 -17.52 -3.30 15.06
N ALA A 172 -17.30 -2.31 14.20
CA ALA A 172 -17.99 -2.23 12.90
C ALA A 172 -17.69 -3.43 11.99
N ILE A 173 -16.46 -3.94 12.00
CA ILE A 173 -16.11 -5.18 11.27
C ILE A 173 -16.89 -6.36 11.81
N LYS A 174 -16.88 -6.56 13.14
CA LYS A 174 -17.62 -7.64 13.81
C LYS A 174 -19.12 -7.55 13.57
N ASP A 175 -19.69 -6.37 13.66
CA ASP A 175 -21.13 -6.13 13.40
C ASP A 175 -21.54 -6.56 11.98
N TRP A 176 -20.70 -6.32 10.96
CA TRP A 176 -20.99 -6.76 9.60
C TRP A 176 -20.84 -8.27 9.44
N LEU A 177 -19.83 -8.87 10.08
CA LEU A 177 -19.66 -10.32 10.09
C LEU A 177 -20.86 -11.00 10.79
N ASP A 178 -21.30 -10.48 11.93
CA ASP A 178 -22.45 -10.99 12.69
C ASP A 178 -23.78 -10.83 11.93
N LYS A 179 -23.91 -9.79 11.11
CA LYS A 179 -25.05 -9.60 10.19
C LYS A 179 -25.03 -10.54 8.99
N GLY A 180 -24.00 -11.39 8.86
CA GLY A 180 -23.89 -12.39 7.80
C GLY A 180 -23.25 -11.86 6.51
N ALA A 181 -22.45 -10.81 6.57
CA ALA A 181 -21.65 -10.40 5.41
C ALA A 181 -20.65 -11.50 5.06
N ASP A 182 -20.59 -11.88 3.78
CA ASP A 182 -19.64 -12.87 3.26
C ASP A 182 -18.20 -12.36 3.29
N MET A 183 -18.02 -11.03 3.23
CA MET A 183 -16.73 -10.36 3.34
C MET A 183 -16.89 -8.90 3.78
N VAL A 184 -15.82 -8.33 4.35
CA VAL A 184 -15.77 -6.94 4.79
C VAL A 184 -14.61 -6.21 4.09
N PHE A 185 -14.89 -5.02 3.58
CA PHE A 185 -13.88 -4.13 3.01
C PHE A 185 -13.70 -2.92 3.93
N CYS A 186 -12.48 -2.71 4.39
CA CYS A 186 -12.09 -1.53 5.15
C CYS A 186 -11.36 -0.55 4.23
N THR A 187 -11.73 0.72 4.29
CA THR A 187 -11.14 1.80 3.48
C THR A 187 -10.81 2.98 4.36
N GLY A 188 -9.72 3.70 4.08
CA GLY A 188 -9.19 4.74 4.97
C GLY A 188 -8.34 4.17 6.10
N GLY A 189 -7.45 4.96 6.67
CA GLY A 189 -6.55 4.53 7.73
C GLY A 189 -5.66 3.35 7.35
N MET A 190 -5.27 3.24 6.06
CA MET A 190 -4.53 2.10 5.48
C MET A 190 -3.11 2.45 5.03
N SER A 191 -2.60 3.62 5.41
CA SER A 191 -1.25 4.05 5.06
C SER A 191 -0.26 3.79 6.20
N VAL A 192 0.91 4.39 6.14
CA VAL A 192 1.99 4.24 7.14
C VAL A 192 1.94 5.29 8.24
N ASP A 193 0.87 6.08 8.33
CA ASP A 193 0.68 7.07 9.38
C ASP A 193 0.35 6.34 10.71
N PRO A 194 0.88 6.76 11.86
CA PRO A 194 0.57 6.14 13.15
C PRO A 194 -0.91 6.23 13.54
N ASP A 195 -1.62 7.23 13.02
CA ASP A 195 -3.06 7.38 13.23
C ASP A 195 -3.90 6.54 12.24
N ASP A 196 -3.26 5.79 11.33
CA ASP A 196 -3.91 4.82 10.45
C ASP A 196 -4.17 3.51 11.20
N LEU A 197 -5.30 3.45 11.89
CA LEU A 197 -5.63 2.38 12.83
C LEU A 197 -6.29 1.14 12.19
N THR A 198 -6.69 1.22 10.93
CA THR A 198 -7.43 0.14 10.26
C THR A 198 -6.68 -1.20 10.24
N PRO A 199 -5.38 -1.31 9.93
CA PRO A 199 -4.68 -2.59 9.96
C PRO A 199 -4.61 -3.22 11.35
N SER A 200 -4.42 -2.39 12.38
CA SER A 200 -4.39 -2.86 13.77
C SER A 200 -5.78 -3.30 14.25
N ALA A 201 -6.82 -2.57 13.88
CA ALA A 201 -8.21 -2.93 14.19
C ALA A 201 -8.59 -4.27 13.53
N ILE A 202 -8.26 -4.47 12.24
CA ILE A 202 -8.49 -5.75 11.55
C ILE A 202 -7.80 -6.90 12.29
N ARG A 203 -6.54 -6.72 12.71
CA ARG A 203 -5.81 -7.74 13.49
C ARG A 203 -6.52 -8.07 14.80
N ASP A 204 -6.98 -7.05 15.52
CA ASP A 204 -7.58 -7.21 16.84
C ASP A 204 -9.00 -7.78 16.80
N THR A 205 -9.65 -7.85 15.62
CA THR A 205 -10.87 -8.67 15.45
C THR A 205 -10.62 -10.17 15.58
N GLY A 206 -9.35 -10.61 15.62
CA GLY A 206 -8.96 -12.02 15.61
C GLY A 206 -8.72 -12.57 14.19
N CYS A 207 -8.66 -11.71 13.17
CA CYS A 207 -8.34 -12.12 11.82
C CYS A 207 -6.86 -12.59 11.70
N GLU A 208 -6.67 -13.70 10.98
CA GLU A 208 -5.36 -14.15 10.49
C GLU A 208 -4.91 -13.23 9.35
N ILE A 209 -3.91 -12.38 9.59
CA ILE A 209 -3.35 -11.52 8.55
C ILE A 209 -2.47 -12.36 7.62
N ILE A 210 -2.85 -12.44 6.35
CA ILE A 210 -2.07 -13.12 5.30
C ILE A 210 -0.98 -12.18 4.77
N THR A 211 -1.34 -10.93 4.51
CA THR A 211 -0.39 -9.90 4.09
C THR A 211 -0.88 -8.50 4.48
N TYR A 212 0.06 -7.63 4.78
CA TYR A 212 -0.13 -6.18 4.78
C TYR A 212 1.00 -5.57 3.95
N GLY A 213 0.66 -5.24 2.71
CA GLY A 213 1.59 -4.89 1.65
C GLY A 213 1.62 -5.94 0.54
N THR A 214 1.76 -5.50 -0.70
CA THR A 214 1.85 -6.39 -1.87
C THR A 214 2.84 -5.86 -2.90
N PRO A 215 3.51 -6.76 -3.66
CA PRO A 215 4.39 -6.37 -4.75
C PRO A 215 3.59 -6.03 -6.03
N VAL A 216 2.40 -5.44 -5.89
CA VAL A 216 1.53 -5.08 -7.01
C VAL A 216 1.31 -3.58 -7.03
N LEU A 217 1.46 -2.99 -8.20
CA LEU A 217 1.34 -1.55 -8.42
C LEU A 217 0.45 -1.24 -9.63
N PRO A 218 -0.70 -0.60 -9.35
CA PRO A 218 -1.20 -0.04 -8.08
C PRO A 218 -1.70 -1.10 -7.10
N GLY A 219 -1.48 -0.85 -5.79
CA GLY A 219 -2.02 -1.73 -4.75
C GLY A 219 -1.12 -2.02 -3.55
N ALA A 220 0.06 -1.38 -3.46
CA ALA A 220 1.11 -1.72 -2.48
C ALA A 220 0.64 -1.87 -1.03
N MET A 221 -0.29 -1.04 -0.53
CA MET A 221 -0.77 -1.07 0.85
C MET A 221 -2.04 -1.92 1.04
N PHE A 222 -2.25 -2.92 0.21
CA PHE A 222 -3.36 -3.85 0.34
C PHE A 222 -3.14 -4.79 1.55
N LEU A 223 -4.21 -5.01 2.32
CA LEU A 223 -4.24 -5.99 3.40
C LEU A 223 -5.25 -7.09 3.06
N LEU A 224 -4.82 -8.33 3.19
CA LEU A 224 -5.67 -9.50 3.15
C LEU A 224 -5.61 -10.23 4.48
N SER A 225 -6.78 -10.53 5.02
CA SER A 225 -6.92 -11.36 6.22
C SER A 225 -8.14 -12.25 6.11
N TYR A 226 -8.17 -13.27 6.95
CA TYR A 226 -9.34 -14.14 7.11
C TYR A 226 -9.79 -14.16 8.57
N TYR A 227 -11.10 -14.01 8.79
CA TYR A 227 -11.72 -14.20 10.09
C TYR A 227 -11.69 -15.69 10.48
N ALA A 228 -11.96 -15.99 11.75
CA ALA A 228 -11.88 -17.35 12.30
C ALA A 228 -12.73 -18.40 11.54
N ASP A 229 -13.82 -18.00 10.90
CA ASP A 229 -14.69 -18.84 10.09
C ASP A 229 -14.30 -18.89 8.60
N GLY A 230 -13.18 -18.26 8.22
CA GLY A 230 -12.64 -18.24 6.86
C GLY A 230 -13.15 -17.08 5.99
N ARG A 231 -14.05 -16.22 6.48
CA ARG A 231 -14.52 -15.06 5.72
C ARG A 231 -13.41 -14.01 5.57
N PRO A 232 -13.21 -13.45 4.36
CA PRO A 232 -12.18 -12.47 4.13
C PRO A 232 -12.54 -11.09 4.71
N VAL A 233 -11.58 -10.46 5.36
CA VAL A 233 -11.60 -9.05 5.76
C VAL A 233 -10.41 -8.37 5.07
N LEU A 234 -10.70 -7.39 4.22
CA LEU A 234 -9.71 -6.76 3.36
C LEU A 234 -9.54 -5.28 3.70
N GLY A 235 -8.31 -4.85 3.83
CA GLY A 235 -7.95 -3.43 3.89
C GLY A 235 -7.54 -2.93 2.50
N LEU A 236 -8.26 -1.98 1.96
CA LEU A 236 -8.08 -1.52 0.59
C LEU A 236 -7.25 -0.24 0.53
N PRO A 237 -6.15 -0.24 -0.24
CA PRO A 237 -5.32 0.92 -0.43
C PRO A 237 -6.02 1.98 -1.28
N GLY A 238 -5.59 3.23 -1.14
CA GLY A 238 -6.14 4.38 -1.81
C GLY A 238 -6.27 4.28 -3.32
N CYS A 239 -5.33 3.63 -3.93
CA CYS A 239 -5.28 3.46 -5.38
C CYS A 239 -6.47 2.69 -5.97
N VAL A 240 -7.13 1.83 -5.21
CA VAL A 240 -8.31 1.05 -5.67
C VAL A 240 -9.40 1.97 -6.24
N MET A 241 -9.42 3.23 -5.85
CA MET A 241 -10.47 4.17 -6.22
C MET A 241 -10.11 5.14 -7.33
N HIS A 242 -8.84 5.18 -7.75
CA HIS A 242 -8.40 6.05 -8.86
C HIS A 242 -7.80 5.27 -10.03
N SER A 243 -7.27 4.08 -9.75
CA SER A 243 -6.71 3.22 -10.78
C SER A 243 -7.79 2.33 -11.37
N LYS A 244 -7.79 2.19 -12.69
CA LYS A 244 -8.75 1.32 -13.39
C LYS A 244 -8.64 -0.13 -12.94
N VAL A 245 -7.40 -0.58 -12.68
CA VAL A 245 -7.06 -1.92 -12.21
C VAL A 245 -5.99 -1.83 -11.12
N THR A 246 -6.10 -2.67 -10.09
CA THR A 246 -5.20 -2.73 -8.94
C THR A 246 -5.03 -4.18 -8.48
N VAL A 247 -4.25 -4.42 -7.43
CA VAL A 247 -4.19 -5.72 -6.75
C VAL A 247 -5.57 -6.28 -6.40
N PHE A 248 -6.53 -5.43 -6.05
CA PHE A 248 -7.90 -5.83 -5.78
C PHE A 248 -8.50 -6.61 -6.95
N ASP A 249 -8.34 -6.12 -8.17
CA ASP A 249 -8.89 -6.73 -9.39
C ASP A 249 -8.19 -8.07 -9.76
N LEU A 250 -6.99 -8.33 -9.24
CA LEU A 250 -6.28 -9.61 -9.39
C LEU A 250 -6.74 -10.66 -8.37
N ILE A 251 -7.01 -10.23 -7.13
CA ILE A 251 -7.28 -11.13 -6.00
C ILE A 251 -8.77 -11.38 -5.82
N PHE A 252 -9.60 -10.35 -5.97
CA PHE A 252 -11.02 -10.43 -5.68
C PHE A 252 -11.77 -11.50 -6.48
N PRO A 253 -11.55 -11.66 -7.82
CA PRO A 253 -12.18 -12.74 -8.58
C PRO A 253 -11.81 -14.14 -8.07
N ARG A 254 -10.59 -14.35 -7.60
CA ARG A 254 -10.13 -15.62 -7.04
C ARG A 254 -10.83 -15.92 -5.71
N ILE A 255 -10.96 -14.90 -4.84
CA ILE A 255 -11.73 -15.04 -3.59
C ILE A 255 -13.20 -15.38 -3.88
N LEU A 256 -13.82 -14.72 -4.87
CA LEU A 256 -15.20 -15.04 -5.28
C LEU A 256 -15.34 -16.45 -5.83
N ALA A 257 -14.28 -16.99 -6.45
CA ALA A 257 -14.23 -18.38 -6.89
C ALA A 257 -14.00 -19.39 -5.75
N GLY A 258 -13.86 -18.92 -4.51
CA GLY A 258 -13.66 -19.76 -3.33
C GLY A 258 -12.20 -20.12 -3.05
N GLU A 259 -11.24 -19.47 -3.72
CA GLU A 259 -9.82 -19.70 -3.44
C GLU A 259 -9.40 -19.02 -2.12
N LYS A 260 -8.67 -19.73 -1.26
CA LYS A 260 -7.96 -19.15 -0.11
C LYS A 260 -6.60 -18.66 -0.58
N ILE A 261 -6.47 -17.36 -0.75
CA ILE A 261 -5.22 -16.71 -1.18
C ILE A 261 -4.18 -16.78 -0.06
N THR A 262 -2.96 -17.13 -0.41
CA THR A 262 -1.81 -17.27 0.52
C THR A 262 -0.78 -16.18 0.30
N MET A 263 0.21 -16.06 1.22
CA MET A 263 1.36 -15.17 1.04
C MET A 263 2.17 -15.52 -0.21
N ALA A 264 2.27 -16.81 -0.57
CA ALA A 264 2.96 -17.24 -1.78
C ALA A 264 2.25 -16.75 -3.05
N ASP A 265 0.91 -16.76 -3.09
CA ASP A 265 0.14 -16.19 -4.20
C ASP A 265 0.40 -14.68 -4.35
N ILE A 266 0.46 -13.98 -3.23
CA ILE A 266 0.75 -12.53 -3.21
C ILE A 266 2.16 -12.26 -3.71
N ALA A 267 3.17 -12.99 -3.22
CA ALA A 267 4.57 -12.83 -3.62
C ALA A 267 4.78 -13.11 -5.11
N ALA A 268 4.07 -14.10 -5.67
CA ALA A 268 4.15 -14.45 -7.08
C ALA A 268 3.76 -13.29 -8.02
N PHE A 269 2.83 -12.42 -7.59
CA PHE A 269 2.45 -11.23 -8.36
C PHE A 269 3.59 -10.21 -8.57
N GLY A 270 4.73 -10.33 -7.86
CA GLY A 270 5.89 -9.48 -8.10
C GLY A 270 6.35 -9.48 -9.55
N HIS A 271 6.26 -10.63 -10.22
CA HIS A 271 6.48 -10.76 -11.66
C HIS A 271 5.17 -10.45 -12.41
N GLY A 272 5.17 -9.34 -13.15
CA GLY A 272 3.97 -8.82 -13.82
C GLY A 272 3.08 -7.92 -12.94
N GLY A 273 3.45 -7.69 -11.70
CA GLY A 273 2.67 -6.86 -10.75
C GLY A 273 2.71 -5.36 -11.00
N LEU A 274 3.51 -4.87 -11.95
CA LEU A 274 3.52 -3.47 -12.32
C LEU A 274 2.57 -3.21 -13.50
N CYS A 275 1.53 -2.38 -13.28
CA CYS A 275 0.66 -1.93 -14.37
C CYS A 275 1.37 -0.86 -15.21
N SER A 276 1.33 -1.00 -16.53
CA SER A 276 1.90 -0.01 -17.48
C SER A 276 1.14 1.31 -17.53
N ASN A 277 0.02 1.43 -16.83
CA ASN A 277 -0.81 2.64 -16.77
C ASN A 277 -1.17 3.19 -18.17
N CYS A 278 -1.60 2.31 -19.07
CA CYS A 278 -1.97 2.64 -20.44
C CYS A 278 -3.08 3.70 -20.48
N ALA A 279 -3.07 4.57 -21.50
CA ALA A 279 -4.11 5.59 -21.71
C ALA A 279 -5.51 4.95 -21.80
N GLU A 280 -5.62 3.80 -22.49
CA GLU A 280 -6.78 2.91 -22.48
C GLU A 280 -6.42 1.62 -21.75
N CYS A 281 -7.25 1.20 -20.78
CA CYS A 281 -7.03 -0.01 -20.01
C CYS A 281 -7.43 -1.24 -20.82
N HIS A 282 -6.52 -2.18 -21.01
CA HIS A 282 -6.75 -3.43 -21.72
C HIS A 282 -6.95 -4.64 -20.79
N TYR A 283 -6.96 -4.44 -19.48
CA TYR A 283 -7.19 -5.53 -18.52
C TYR A 283 -8.55 -6.22 -18.80
N PRO A 284 -8.64 -7.56 -18.76
CA PRO A 284 -7.58 -8.53 -18.42
C PRO A 284 -6.68 -8.95 -19.60
N ASN A 285 -6.77 -8.34 -20.76
CA ASN A 285 -6.02 -8.71 -21.98
C ASN A 285 -4.65 -7.96 -22.05
N CYS A 286 -3.92 -7.94 -20.94
CA CYS A 286 -2.58 -7.34 -20.84
C CYS A 286 -1.68 -8.22 -19.94
N HIS A 287 -0.43 -7.82 -19.72
CA HIS A 287 0.55 -8.55 -18.90
C HIS A 287 0.32 -8.43 -17.39
N PHE A 288 -0.47 -7.43 -16.95
CA PHE A 288 -0.65 -7.14 -15.52
C PHE A 288 -1.29 -8.32 -14.78
N GLY A 289 -0.59 -8.79 -13.74
CA GLY A 289 -1.02 -9.90 -12.90
C GLY A 289 -0.94 -11.29 -13.56
N LYS A 290 -0.07 -11.46 -14.53
CA LYS A 290 0.11 -12.75 -15.25
C LYS A 290 1.52 -13.31 -15.09
#